data_8bb63a0e36a71656e72e5cdadd11f71b
#
_entry.id   8bb63a0e36a71656e72e5cdadd11f71b
#
_cell.length_a   1.000
_cell.length_b   1.000
_cell.length_c   1.000
_cell.angle_alpha   90.00
_cell.angle_beta   90.00
_cell.angle_gamma   90.00
#
_symmetry.space_group_name_H-M   'P 1'
#
loop_
_entity.id
_entity.type
_entity.pdbx_description
1 polymer ?
#
loop_
_entity_poly.entity_id
_entity_poly.type
_entity_poly.pdbx_seq_one_letter_code
_entity_poly.pdbx_strand_id
1 'polypeptide(L)'
;MNMRSAIYGAGSLGTILGAFITKKGGQVDLINHNKAHVAALRGKGAKVVGTVELTQPVTALTEEEMTGEYDAIFLMTKQLDNAAVVTMLKGFLAPDGVIVTLQNGLPELLISEIVGEGRVLGCTVAWGATMLGPGACELTSSQDSL
;
A
#
# COMPACT_ATOMS: atom_id res chain seq x y z
N MET A 1 -1.27 -18.42 10.75
CA MET A 1 -0.31 -18.19 9.67
C MET A 1 -0.14 -16.69 9.47
N ASN A 2 1.07 -16.19 9.60
CA ASN A 2 1.35 -14.75 9.53
C ASN A 2 1.77 -14.38 8.11
N MET A 3 0.86 -13.69 7.42
CA MET A 3 1.15 -13.17 6.09
C MET A 3 1.83 -11.79 6.24
N ARG A 4 2.97 -11.63 5.59
CA ARG A 4 3.68 -10.36 5.56
C ARG A 4 3.34 -9.62 4.28
N SER A 5 2.84 -8.39 4.42
CA SER A 5 2.39 -7.57 3.29
C SER A 5 3.09 -6.23 3.26
N ALA A 6 3.09 -5.60 2.11
CA ALA A 6 3.54 -4.22 1.94
C ALA A 6 2.52 -3.45 1.09
N ILE A 7 2.38 -2.17 1.36
CA ILE A 7 1.66 -1.24 0.50
C ILE A 7 2.70 -0.33 -0.14
N TYR A 8 2.95 -0.53 -1.41
CA TYR A 8 3.89 0.29 -2.17
C TYR A 8 3.16 1.46 -2.80
N GLY A 9 3.54 2.65 -2.41
CA GLY A 9 2.82 3.87 -2.76
C GLY A 9 1.77 4.24 -1.73
N ALA A 10 2.13 4.19 -0.43
CA ALA A 10 1.22 4.50 0.67
C ALA A 10 0.96 6.00 0.76
N GLY A 11 0.26 6.55 -0.22
CA GLY A 11 -0.30 7.90 -0.20
C GLY A 11 -1.59 7.95 0.60
N SER A 12 -2.61 8.69 0.14
CA SER A 12 -3.87 8.81 0.88
C SER A 12 -4.60 7.48 1.01
N LEU A 13 -4.86 6.81 -0.11
CA LEU A 13 -5.58 5.52 -0.11
C LEU A 13 -4.78 4.44 0.60
N GLY A 14 -3.48 4.35 0.30
CA GLY A 14 -2.61 3.33 0.89
C GLY A 14 -2.41 3.50 2.38
N THR A 15 -2.34 4.73 2.87
CA THR A 15 -2.24 5.01 4.31
C THR A 15 -3.50 4.55 5.04
N ILE A 16 -4.68 4.81 4.48
CA ILE A 16 -5.95 4.39 5.07
C ILE A 16 -6.05 2.86 5.06
N LEU A 17 -5.74 2.22 3.93
CA LEU A 17 -5.74 0.76 3.85
C LEU A 17 -4.79 0.15 4.88
N GLY A 18 -3.58 0.68 4.99
CA GLY A 18 -2.58 0.20 5.95
C GLY A 18 -3.02 0.38 7.40
N ALA A 19 -3.69 1.50 7.71
CA ALA A 19 -4.21 1.74 9.04
C ALA A 19 -5.28 0.70 9.40
N PHE A 20 -6.20 0.40 8.50
CA PHE A 20 -7.24 -0.60 8.75
C PHE A 20 -6.69 -2.02 8.85
N ILE A 21 -5.75 -2.40 7.99
CA ILE A 21 -5.10 -3.71 8.07
C ILE A 21 -4.40 -3.88 9.41
N THR A 22 -3.63 -2.87 9.83
CA THR A 22 -2.92 -2.90 11.11
C THR A 22 -3.88 -2.96 12.29
N LYS A 23 -4.96 -2.20 12.23
CA LYS A 23 -6.00 -2.20 13.27
C LYS A 23 -6.63 -3.58 13.44
N LYS A 24 -6.77 -4.33 12.36
CA LYS A 24 -7.33 -5.69 12.38
C LYS A 24 -6.30 -6.76 12.77
N GLY A 25 -5.09 -6.36 13.10
CA GLY A 25 -4.02 -7.28 13.51
C GLY A 25 -3.16 -7.79 12.36
N GLY A 26 -3.32 -7.27 11.16
CA GLY A 26 -2.49 -7.62 10.02
C GLY A 26 -1.10 -7.01 10.11
N GLN A 27 -0.14 -7.67 9.46
CA GLN A 27 1.24 -7.20 9.41
C GLN A 27 1.51 -6.59 8.04
N VAL A 28 1.63 -5.27 7.98
CA VAL A 28 1.81 -4.54 6.73
C VAL A 28 2.81 -3.39 6.90
N ASP A 29 3.72 -3.29 5.94
CA ASP A 29 4.67 -2.17 5.85
C ASP A 29 4.12 -1.16 4.84
N LEU A 30 4.02 0.10 5.25
CA LEU A 30 3.61 1.19 4.38
C LEU A 30 4.85 1.82 3.77
N ILE A 31 4.98 1.75 2.46
CA ILE A 31 6.17 2.20 1.73
C ILE A 31 5.86 3.48 0.97
N ASN A 32 6.64 4.52 1.22
CA ASN A 32 6.49 5.79 0.51
C ASN A 32 7.85 6.45 0.29
N HIS A 33 8.00 7.15 -0.84
CA HIS A 33 9.23 7.88 -1.16
C HIS A 33 9.34 9.20 -0.41
N ASN A 34 8.23 9.74 0.11
CA ASN A 34 8.21 11.01 0.84
C ASN A 34 8.65 10.79 2.29
N LYS A 35 9.85 11.22 2.59
CA LYS A 35 10.45 11.00 3.92
C LYS A 35 9.69 11.70 5.04
N ALA A 36 9.09 12.86 4.78
CA ALA A 36 8.28 13.57 5.78
C ALA A 36 7.03 12.79 6.14
N HIS A 37 6.38 12.19 5.14
CA HIS A 37 5.20 11.35 5.35
C HIS A 37 5.58 10.10 6.16
N VAL A 38 6.67 9.42 5.78
CA VAL A 38 7.15 8.24 6.51
C VAL A 38 7.49 8.58 7.95
N ALA A 39 8.18 9.71 8.18
CA ALA A 39 8.53 10.15 9.53
C ALA A 39 7.29 10.43 10.38
N ALA A 40 6.28 11.07 9.81
CA ALA A 40 5.02 11.34 10.51
C ALA A 40 4.27 10.06 10.86
N LEU A 41 4.21 9.10 9.94
CA LEU A 41 3.58 7.80 10.18
C LEU A 41 4.30 7.04 11.31
N ARG A 42 5.63 7.08 11.33
CA ARG A 42 6.43 6.41 12.36
C ARG A 42 6.27 7.05 13.73
N GLY A 43 6.24 8.39 13.78
CA GLY A 43 6.21 9.13 15.05
C GLY A 43 4.84 9.27 15.66
N LYS A 44 3.80 9.41 14.84
CA LYS A 44 2.45 9.73 15.31
C LYS A 44 1.40 8.71 14.91
N GLY A 45 1.74 7.75 14.04
CA GLY A 45 0.80 6.83 13.45
C GLY A 45 0.05 7.44 12.27
N ALA A 46 -0.81 6.64 11.66
CA ALA A 46 -1.65 7.09 10.54
C ALA A 46 -2.90 7.75 11.11
N LYS A 47 -3.12 9.01 10.78
CA LYS A 47 -4.30 9.76 11.18
C LYS A 47 -5.30 9.77 10.05
N VAL A 48 -6.47 9.22 10.30
CA VAL A 48 -7.58 9.18 9.35
C VAL A 48 -8.74 9.99 9.93
N VAL A 49 -9.26 10.92 9.16
CA VAL A 49 -10.41 11.75 9.52
C VAL A 49 -11.47 11.70 8.42
N GLY A 50 -12.57 12.39 8.60
CA GLY A 50 -13.68 12.42 7.65
C GLY A 50 -14.75 11.43 8.04
N THR A 51 -15.07 10.48 7.15
CA THR A 51 -16.09 9.46 7.39
C THR A 51 -15.80 8.63 8.64
N VAL A 52 -14.51 8.37 8.90
CA VAL A 52 -14.04 7.64 10.07
C VAL A 52 -12.94 8.46 10.72
N GLU A 53 -12.89 8.49 12.06
CA GLU A 53 -11.80 9.12 12.79
C GLU A 53 -10.99 8.05 13.52
N LEU A 54 -9.69 8.00 13.23
CA LEU A 54 -8.81 6.94 13.69
C LEU A 54 -7.37 7.46 13.71
N THR A 55 -6.63 7.13 14.75
CA THR A 55 -5.17 7.27 14.75
C THR A 55 -4.60 5.90 15.08
N GLN A 56 -3.91 5.30 14.14
CA GLN A 56 -3.40 3.93 14.24
C GLN A 56 -1.88 3.91 14.10
N PRO A 57 -1.15 3.39 15.10
CA PRO A 57 0.27 3.11 14.93
C PRO A 57 0.49 2.12 13.79
N VAL A 58 1.41 2.45 12.88
CA VAL A 58 1.71 1.65 11.70
C VAL A 58 3.22 1.50 11.52
N THR A 59 3.62 0.53 10.72
CA THR A 59 5.01 0.39 10.27
C THR A 59 5.14 1.09 8.93
N ALA A 60 6.03 2.07 8.84
CA ALA A 60 6.26 2.82 7.62
C ALA A 60 7.75 2.85 7.29
N LEU A 61 8.07 2.69 6.01
CA LEU A 61 9.44 2.61 5.51
C LEU A 61 9.57 3.44 4.24
N THR A 62 10.78 3.93 4.00
CA THR A 62 11.16 4.41 2.67
C THR A 62 11.49 3.20 1.79
N GLU A 63 11.62 3.42 0.48
CA GLU A 63 11.95 2.33 -0.44
C GLU A 63 13.28 1.65 -0.09
N GLU A 64 14.26 2.44 0.32
CA GLU A 64 15.60 1.97 0.67
C GLU A 64 15.61 1.10 1.94
N GLU A 65 14.58 1.22 2.75
CA GLU A 65 14.48 0.49 4.02
C GLU A 65 13.75 -0.86 3.87
N MET A 66 13.23 -1.16 2.69
CA MET A 66 12.58 -2.45 2.44
C MET A 66 13.57 -3.59 2.60
N THR A 67 13.17 -4.64 3.30
CA THR A 67 13.98 -5.85 3.52
C THR A 67 13.11 -7.09 3.50
N GLY A 68 13.75 -8.24 3.21
CA GLY A 68 13.10 -9.54 3.28
C GLY A 68 12.16 -9.79 2.12
N GLU A 69 11.17 -10.63 2.36
CA GLU A 69 10.19 -11.03 1.35
C GLU A 69 8.77 -10.81 1.84
N TYR A 70 7.89 -10.44 0.91
CA TYR A 70 6.49 -10.21 1.19
C TYR A 70 5.62 -11.26 0.50
N ASP A 71 4.57 -11.69 1.18
CA ASP A 71 3.58 -12.61 0.62
C ASP A 71 2.62 -11.88 -0.31
N ALA A 72 2.37 -10.59 -0.04
CA ALA A 72 1.56 -9.75 -0.91
C ALA A 72 2.12 -8.32 -0.91
N ILE A 73 2.19 -7.73 -2.09
CA ILE A 73 2.55 -6.32 -2.26
C ILE A 73 1.41 -5.63 -2.96
N PHE A 74 0.78 -4.69 -2.26
CA PHE A 74 -0.28 -3.86 -2.83
C PHE A 74 0.35 -2.69 -3.57
N LEU A 75 0.19 -2.66 -4.89
CA LEU A 75 0.76 -1.63 -5.75
C LEU A 75 -0.25 -0.50 -5.93
N MET A 76 0.01 0.63 -5.29
CA MET A 76 -0.91 1.77 -5.25
C MET A 76 -0.31 3.07 -5.81
N THR A 77 0.84 2.98 -6.47
CA THR A 77 1.42 4.12 -7.16
C THR A 77 0.65 4.42 -8.44
N LYS A 78 0.82 5.63 -8.97
CA LYS A 78 0.38 5.94 -10.33
C LYS A 78 1.17 5.08 -11.32
N GLN A 79 0.58 4.81 -12.49
CA GLN A 79 1.16 3.89 -13.48
C GLN A 79 2.37 4.46 -14.24
N LEU A 80 3.16 5.29 -13.61
CA LEU A 80 4.42 5.77 -14.15
C LEU A 80 5.51 4.77 -13.80
N ASP A 81 6.27 4.33 -14.80
CA ASP A 81 7.41 3.42 -14.64
C ASP A 81 7.07 2.09 -13.97
N ASN A 82 5.89 1.53 -14.23
CA ASN A 82 5.48 0.25 -13.67
C ASN A 82 6.49 -0.86 -13.91
N ALA A 83 7.09 -0.92 -15.08
CA ALA A 83 8.07 -1.96 -15.41
C ALA A 83 9.27 -1.90 -14.46
N ALA A 84 9.82 -0.71 -14.22
CA ALA A 84 10.97 -0.53 -13.33
C ALA A 84 10.60 -0.84 -11.88
N VAL A 85 9.45 -0.32 -11.43
CA VAL A 85 8.96 -0.52 -10.07
C VAL A 85 8.68 -2.01 -9.81
N VAL A 86 7.96 -2.68 -10.69
CA VAL A 86 7.61 -4.09 -10.51
C VAL A 86 8.85 -4.98 -10.59
N THR A 87 9.81 -4.67 -11.43
CA THR A 87 11.08 -5.38 -11.50
C THR A 87 11.81 -5.29 -10.17
N MET A 88 11.84 -4.11 -9.56
CA MET A 88 12.42 -3.92 -8.23
C MET A 88 11.64 -4.69 -7.17
N LEU A 89 10.33 -4.61 -7.17
CA LEU A 89 9.48 -5.29 -6.20
C LEU A 89 9.56 -6.81 -6.29
N LYS A 90 9.83 -7.35 -7.48
CA LYS A 90 10.02 -8.79 -7.67
C LYS A 90 11.08 -9.35 -6.72
N GLY A 91 12.13 -8.58 -6.44
CA GLY A 91 13.19 -8.97 -5.52
C GLY A 91 12.75 -9.08 -4.06
N PHE A 92 11.60 -8.49 -3.71
CA PHE A 92 11.01 -8.55 -2.37
C PHE A 92 9.79 -9.45 -2.30
N LEU A 93 9.48 -10.19 -3.35
CA LEU A 93 8.31 -11.05 -3.40
C LEU A 93 8.69 -12.46 -3.01
N ALA A 94 7.96 -13.04 -2.04
CA ALA A 94 8.15 -14.43 -1.63
C ALA A 94 7.89 -15.39 -2.81
N PRO A 95 8.39 -16.65 -2.76
CA PRO A 95 8.20 -17.59 -3.88
C PRO A 95 6.76 -17.76 -4.33
N ASP A 96 5.81 -17.75 -3.40
CA ASP A 96 4.38 -17.84 -3.69
C ASP A 96 3.68 -16.48 -3.52
N GLY A 97 4.45 -15.41 -3.42
CA GLY A 97 3.92 -14.07 -3.21
C GLY A 97 3.22 -13.51 -4.44
N VAL A 98 2.30 -12.59 -4.22
CA VAL A 98 1.51 -11.97 -5.28
C VAL A 98 1.60 -10.45 -5.23
N ILE A 99 1.45 -9.82 -6.38
CA ILE A 99 1.26 -8.37 -6.45
C ILE A 99 -0.23 -8.12 -6.64
N VAL A 100 -0.78 -7.28 -5.77
CA VAL A 100 -2.17 -6.84 -5.85
C VAL A 100 -2.15 -5.43 -6.40
N THR A 101 -2.65 -5.25 -7.61
CA THR A 101 -2.68 -3.91 -8.21
C THR A 101 -4.02 -3.26 -7.96
N LEU A 102 -3.97 -2.03 -7.45
CA LEU A 102 -5.14 -1.18 -7.21
C LEU A 102 -5.09 0.06 -8.12
N GLN A 103 -4.26 -0.01 -9.15
CA GLN A 103 -4.14 1.06 -10.15
C GLN A 103 -5.27 0.97 -11.16
N ASN A 104 -5.64 2.12 -11.71
CA ASN A 104 -6.60 2.18 -12.82
C ASN A 104 -5.94 1.74 -14.12
N GLY A 105 -6.71 1.13 -15.04
CA GLY A 105 -6.24 0.70 -16.35
C GLY A 105 -6.03 -0.80 -16.43
N LEU A 106 -5.09 -1.25 -17.27
CA LEU A 106 -4.79 -2.67 -17.48
C LEU A 106 -3.33 -2.99 -17.12
N PRO A 107 -2.92 -2.77 -15.87
CA PRO A 107 -1.53 -3.03 -15.47
C PRO A 107 -1.22 -4.52 -15.29
N GLU A 108 -2.23 -5.37 -15.14
CA GLU A 108 -2.05 -6.78 -14.81
C GLU A 108 -1.22 -7.52 -15.84
N LEU A 109 -1.43 -7.23 -17.13
CA LEU A 109 -0.67 -7.87 -18.21
C LEU A 109 0.82 -7.57 -18.12
N LEU A 110 1.17 -6.31 -17.91
CA LEU A 110 2.56 -5.89 -17.77
C LEU A 110 3.19 -6.52 -16.52
N ILE A 111 2.46 -6.51 -15.41
CA ILE A 111 2.95 -7.06 -14.14
C ILE A 111 3.17 -8.56 -14.28
N SER A 112 2.23 -9.30 -14.89
CA SER A 112 2.34 -10.74 -15.06
C SER A 112 3.52 -11.14 -15.95
N GLU A 113 3.87 -10.31 -16.92
CA GLU A 113 5.07 -10.53 -17.74
C GLU A 113 6.36 -10.49 -16.92
N ILE A 114 6.38 -9.70 -15.86
CA ILE A 114 7.56 -9.51 -15.01
C ILE A 114 7.63 -10.55 -13.89
N VAL A 115 6.52 -10.75 -13.17
CA VAL A 115 6.52 -11.63 -11.98
C VAL A 115 6.00 -13.03 -12.25
N GLY A 116 5.35 -13.26 -13.37
CA GLY A 116 4.78 -14.56 -13.76
C GLY A 116 3.27 -14.60 -13.66
N GLU A 117 2.68 -15.44 -14.50
CA GLU A 117 1.23 -15.66 -14.49
C GLU A 117 0.81 -16.30 -13.17
N GLY A 118 -0.39 -15.92 -12.69
CA GLY A 118 -0.91 -16.42 -11.43
C GLY A 118 -0.34 -15.71 -10.20
N ARG A 119 0.52 -14.71 -10.39
CA ARG A 119 1.12 -13.94 -9.30
C ARG A 119 0.66 -12.48 -9.29
N VAL A 120 -0.44 -12.19 -9.96
CA VAL A 120 -1.03 -10.85 -10.01
C VAL A 120 -2.52 -10.93 -9.76
N LEU A 121 -3.01 -10.04 -8.88
CA LEU A 121 -4.44 -9.87 -8.64
C LEU A 121 -4.80 -8.42 -8.92
N GLY A 122 -5.85 -8.21 -9.70
CA GLY A 122 -6.40 -6.88 -9.93
C GLY A 122 -7.52 -6.60 -8.95
N CYS A 123 -7.51 -5.40 -8.37
CA CYS A 123 -8.56 -4.94 -7.46
C CYS A 123 -9.03 -3.55 -7.85
N THR A 124 -10.27 -3.25 -7.54
CA THR A 124 -10.83 -1.91 -7.72
C THR A 124 -11.03 -1.26 -6.37
N VAL A 125 -10.54 -0.03 -6.24
CA VAL A 125 -10.74 0.75 -5.02
C VAL A 125 -12.09 1.47 -5.13
N ALA A 126 -12.94 1.23 -4.15
CA ALA A 126 -14.31 1.79 -4.12
C ALA A 126 -14.43 2.99 -3.18
N TRP A 127 -13.38 3.42 -2.53
CA TRP A 127 -13.42 4.59 -1.65
C TRP A 127 -12.53 5.72 -2.17
N GLY A 128 -12.85 6.94 -1.72
CA GLY A 128 -12.06 8.13 -2.00
C GLY A 128 -11.30 8.60 -0.77
N ALA A 129 -10.15 9.20 -1.00
CA ALA A 129 -9.32 9.73 0.06
C ALA A 129 -8.52 10.93 -0.43
N THR A 130 -8.20 11.83 0.50
CA THR A 130 -7.40 13.03 0.24
C THR A 130 -6.28 13.13 1.27
N MET A 131 -5.08 13.45 0.82
CA MET A 131 -3.96 13.72 1.71
C MET A 131 -4.12 15.10 2.33
N LEU A 132 -4.14 15.19 3.66
CA LEU A 132 -4.22 16.46 4.39
C LEU A 132 -2.85 17.01 4.77
N GLY A 133 -1.86 16.13 4.88
CA GLY A 133 -0.51 16.47 5.26
C GLY A 133 0.26 15.19 5.59
N PRO A 134 1.53 15.30 5.99
CA PRO A 134 2.32 14.12 6.35
C PRO A 134 1.62 13.29 7.44
N GLY A 135 1.36 12.02 7.13
CA GLY A 135 0.73 11.07 8.06
C GLY A 135 -0.76 11.25 8.28
N ALA A 136 -1.41 12.22 7.63
CA ALA A 136 -2.82 12.53 7.85
C ALA A 136 -3.62 12.46 6.55
N CYS A 137 -4.72 11.73 6.55
CA CYS A 137 -5.57 11.53 5.38
C CYS A 137 -7.04 11.70 5.76
N GLU A 138 -7.84 12.15 4.79
CA GLU A 138 -9.29 12.25 4.94
C GLU A 138 -9.95 11.16 4.09
N LEU A 139 -10.79 10.35 4.70
CA LEU A 139 -11.64 9.40 4.02
C LEU A 139 -12.92 10.13 3.60
N THR A 140 -13.12 10.25 2.29
CA THR A 140 -14.21 11.05 1.72
C THR A 140 -15.42 10.23 1.31
N SER A 141 -15.31 8.91 1.28
CA SER A 141 -16.41 8.00 0.95
C SER A 141 -17.29 7.72 2.16
N SER A 142 -18.53 7.27 1.92
CA SER A 142 -19.42 6.82 2.98
C SER A 142 -18.88 5.54 3.63
N GLN A 143 -19.31 5.25 4.87
CA GLN A 143 -18.94 4.01 5.56
C GLN A 143 -19.41 2.77 4.79
N ASP A 144 -20.49 2.88 4.05
CA ASP A 144 -21.03 1.77 3.26
C ASP A 144 -20.13 1.36 2.10
N SER A 145 -19.11 2.19 1.78
CA SER A 145 -18.14 1.89 0.73
C SER A 145 -16.91 1.14 1.25
N LEU A 146 -16.82 0.89 2.55
CA LEU A 146 -15.72 0.18 3.20
C LEU A 146 -16.14 -1.28 3.52
#